data_9aac9ec6f8663ba565382d2781ca11a0
#
_entry.id   9aac9ec6f8663ba565382d2781ca11a0
#
_cell.length_a   1.000
_cell.length_b   1.000
_cell.length_c   1.000
_cell.angle_alpha   90.00
_cell.angle_beta   90.00
_cell.angle_gamma   90.00
#
_symmetry.space_group_name_H-M   'P 1'
#
loop_
_entity.id
_entity.type
_entity.pdbx_description
1 polymer ?
#
loop_
_entity_poly.entity_id
_entity_poly.type
_entity_poly.pdbx_seq_one_letter_code
_entity_poly.pdbx_strand_id
1 'polypeptide(L)'
;AVKVYPFLIRHDIEEAYQVLDILVEARRKNPSDTIAVLVRNRNHLTAITAELKKAKIAFRAIEIEPLRDRSVVQDLWVLTRALLNPADRIAWIALLRTPFCGIRLDDLLALIDSEQQHSQSNITSKAFTVWELLCNENHWRNLSTDAVERICRLKSVLQLCIEHRQRRSLRDTVEAAWRILGGPGCVNIYTGNNTRSEIDLSDAMVFLDYLEKQESACSISDIANFEAGLSELYALPDPNADDRLQIMTIHKAKGLEFDTVIVPGLGRNPRNRDKQLLKWIEQPSHEKNTAQNVITNLLLASIEKTGEPVDYTYRWIDNLNQEKEQFESVRLLYVAATRARKCLHLLGHVNLDTTQQEPHVKEPGTRSLLSQLWVVVAPDYWGA
;
A
#
# COMPACT_ATOMS: atom_id res chain seq x y z
N ALA A 1 -14.34 18.25 -24.40
CA ALA A 1 -15.63 17.53 -24.28
C ALA A 1 -15.69 16.83 -22.93
N VAL A 2 -16.85 16.80 -22.29
CA VAL A 2 -17.10 16.05 -21.07
C VAL A 2 -18.06 14.91 -21.41
N LYS A 3 -17.75 13.69 -20.93
CA LYS A 3 -18.60 12.51 -21.09
C LYS A 3 -18.81 11.86 -19.74
N VAL A 4 -20.06 11.49 -19.44
CA VAL A 4 -20.46 10.81 -18.21
C VAL A 4 -20.81 9.36 -18.54
N TYR A 5 -20.37 8.44 -17.68
CA TYR A 5 -20.63 7.00 -17.79
C TYR A 5 -21.30 6.54 -16.51
N PRO A 6 -22.64 6.44 -16.51
CA PRO A 6 -23.41 6.03 -15.36
C PRO A 6 -23.39 4.51 -15.18
N PHE A 7 -23.24 4.07 -13.91
CA PHE A 7 -23.42 2.68 -13.51
C PHE A 7 -24.50 2.65 -12.43
N LEU A 8 -25.49 1.77 -12.57
CA LEU A 8 -26.61 1.67 -11.63
C LEU A 8 -26.29 0.79 -10.41
N ILE A 9 -25.19 0.06 -10.45
CA ILE A 9 -24.70 -0.76 -9.34
C ILE A 9 -23.16 -0.66 -9.33
N ARG A 10 -22.55 -0.82 -8.16
CA ARG A 10 -21.10 -0.86 -8.05
C ARG A 10 -20.55 -2.16 -8.64
N HIS A 11 -19.92 -2.06 -9.79
CA HIS A 11 -19.22 -3.14 -10.47
C HIS A 11 -17.80 -2.70 -10.84
N ASP A 12 -16.83 -2.99 -9.95
CA ASP A 12 -15.44 -2.53 -10.09
C ASP A 12 -14.77 -3.07 -11.39
N ILE A 13 -15.18 -4.26 -11.85
CA ILE A 13 -14.66 -4.89 -13.07
C ILE A 13 -15.25 -4.24 -14.33
N GLU A 14 -16.54 -3.97 -14.34
CA GLU A 14 -17.20 -3.30 -15.48
C GLU A 14 -16.69 -1.86 -15.65
N GLU A 15 -16.51 -1.15 -14.54
CA GLU A 15 -15.87 0.16 -14.54
C GLU A 15 -14.45 0.09 -15.12
N ALA A 16 -13.68 -0.96 -14.78
CA ALA A 16 -12.35 -1.18 -15.34
C ALA A 16 -12.37 -1.47 -16.85
N TYR A 17 -13.33 -2.26 -17.34
CA TYR A 17 -13.52 -2.48 -18.78
C TYR A 17 -13.87 -1.20 -19.50
N GLN A 18 -14.77 -0.39 -18.95
CA GLN A 18 -15.11 0.90 -19.55
C GLN A 18 -13.91 1.85 -19.62
N VAL A 19 -13.06 1.86 -18.58
CA VAL A 19 -11.79 2.61 -18.62
C VAL A 19 -10.90 2.09 -19.75
N LEU A 20 -10.79 0.78 -19.92
CA LEU A 20 -10.00 0.15 -20.97
C LEU A 20 -10.50 0.55 -22.36
N ASP A 21 -11.81 0.51 -22.59
CA ASP A 21 -12.43 0.88 -23.87
C ASP A 21 -12.16 2.35 -24.20
N ILE A 22 -12.30 3.25 -23.22
CA ILE A 22 -11.98 4.68 -23.39
C ILE A 22 -10.52 4.86 -23.78
N LEU A 23 -9.60 4.15 -23.13
CA LEU A 23 -8.16 4.20 -23.40
C LEU A 23 -7.85 3.73 -24.83
N VAL A 24 -8.42 2.60 -25.25
CA VAL A 24 -8.22 2.04 -26.58
C VAL A 24 -8.78 3.00 -27.64
N GLU A 25 -9.98 3.55 -27.41
CA GLU A 25 -10.60 4.51 -28.34
C GLU A 25 -9.76 5.81 -28.45
N ALA A 26 -9.30 6.35 -27.31
CA ALA A 26 -8.48 7.55 -27.30
C ALA A 26 -7.15 7.35 -28.04
N ARG A 27 -6.46 6.22 -27.82
CA ARG A 27 -5.21 5.88 -28.54
C ARG A 27 -5.44 5.65 -30.04
N ARG A 28 -6.59 5.06 -30.41
CA ARG A 28 -6.95 4.87 -31.82
C ARG A 28 -7.19 6.18 -32.54
N LYS A 29 -7.82 7.15 -31.88
CA LYS A 29 -8.10 8.47 -32.45
C LYS A 29 -6.83 9.30 -32.62
N ASN A 30 -6.03 9.37 -31.58
CA ASN A 30 -4.80 10.16 -31.53
C ASN A 30 -3.70 9.42 -30.75
N PRO A 31 -2.81 8.67 -31.44
CA PRO A 31 -1.76 7.90 -30.79
C PRO A 31 -0.73 8.74 -30.02
N SER A 32 -0.65 10.05 -30.30
CA SER A 32 0.29 10.96 -29.66
C SER A 32 -0.28 11.65 -28.40
N ASP A 33 -1.60 11.54 -28.16
CA ASP A 33 -2.25 12.22 -27.04
C ASP A 33 -1.84 11.61 -25.70
N THR A 34 -1.69 12.48 -24.71
CA THR A 34 -1.45 12.09 -23.33
C THR A 34 -2.75 11.77 -22.61
N ILE A 35 -2.78 10.65 -21.89
CA ILE A 35 -3.96 10.17 -21.18
C ILE A 35 -3.63 9.99 -19.71
N ALA A 36 -4.49 10.48 -18.82
CA ALA A 36 -4.36 10.23 -17.39
C ALA A 36 -5.60 9.55 -16.81
N VAL A 37 -5.37 8.55 -15.97
CA VAL A 37 -6.41 7.98 -15.09
C VAL A 37 -6.18 8.53 -13.69
N LEU A 38 -7.11 9.38 -13.23
CA LEU A 38 -7.03 10.08 -11.96
C LEU A 38 -8.03 9.53 -10.96
N VAL A 39 -7.55 9.09 -9.81
CA VAL A 39 -8.40 8.53 -8.75
C VAL A 39 -8.29 9.32 -7.46
N ARG A 40 -9.37 9.30 -6.66
CA ARG A 40 -9.35 9.88 -5.31
C ARG A 40 -8.43 9.08 -4.39
N ASN A 41 -8.58 7.75 -4.41
CA ASN A 41 -7.83 6.82 -3.57
C ASN A 41 -7.22 5.70 -4.42
N ARG A 42 -6.03 5.23 -4.05
CA ARG A 42 -5.30 4.17 -4.75
C ARG A 42 -6.08 2.85 -4.87
N ASN A 43 -6.88 2.51 -3.86
CA ASN A 43 -7.71 1.31 -3.86
C ASN A 43 -8.71 1.24 -5.03
N HIS A 44 -9.01 2.39 -5.66
CA HIS A 44 -9.87 2.43 -6.85
C HIS A 44 -9.16 1.89 -8.10
N LEU A 45 -7.83 1.77 -8.06
CA LEU A 45 -7.03 1.33 -9.21
C LEU A 45 -6.83 -0.17 -9.28
N THR A 46 -7.12 -0.93 -8.23
CA THR A 46 -6.80 -2.37 -8.16
C THR A 46 -7.39 -3.16 -9.35
N ALA A 47 -8.68 -2.96 -9.65
CA ALA A 47 -9.32 -3.62 -10.80
C ALA A 47 -8.80 -3.07 -12.13
N ILE A 48 -8.62 -1.75 -12.23
CA ILE A 48 -8.16 -1.09 -13.47
C ILE A 48 -6.75 -1.54 -13.84
N THR A 49 -5.83 -1.54 -12.88
CA THR A 49 -4.44 -1.99 -13.11
C THR A 49 -4.35 -3.47 -13.45
N ALA A 50 -5.22 -4.31 -12.85
CA ALA A 50 -5.29 -5.73 -13.19
C ALA A 50 -5.72 -5.94 -14.64
N GLU A 51 -6.75 -5.25 -15.12
CA GLU A 51 -7.25 -5.36 -16.51
C GLU A 51 -6.25 -4.77 -17.51
N LEU A 52 -5.59 -3.65 -17.20
CA LEU A 52 -4.53 -3.10 -18.05
C LEU A 52 -3.35 -4.07 -18.20
N LYS A 53 -2.94 -4.73 -17.10
CA LYS A 53 -1.88 -5.77 -17.14
C LYS A 53 -2.30 -6.98 -17.98
N LYS A 54 -3.56 -7.46 -17.87
CA LYS A 54 -4.10 -8.54 -18.72
C LYS A 54 -4.11 -8.15 -20.20
N ALA A 55 -4.50 -6.92 -20.51
CA ALA A 55 -4.51 -6.37 -21.87
C ALA A 55 -3.10 -6.04 -22.39
N LYS A 56 -2.05 -6.23 -21.60
CA LYS A 56 -0.64 -5.89 -21.93
C LYS A 56 -0.46 -4.42 -22.34
N ILE A 57 -1.25 -3.53 -21.78
CA ILE A 57 -1.12 -2.09 -22.02
C ILE A 57 -0.10 -1.55 -21.01
N ALA A 58 1.02 -1.03 -21.52
CA ALA A 58 2.01 -0.36 -20.70
C ALA A 58 1.48 0.98 -20.20
N PHE A 59 1.70 1.27 -18.90
CA PHE A 59 1.30 2.51 -18.25
C PHE A 59 2.32 2.91 -17.19
N ARG A 60 2.46 4.20 -16.96
CA ARG A 60 3.29 4.75 -15.88
C ARG A 60 2.44 4.94 -14.63
N ALA A 61 2.70 4.13 -13.61
CA ALA A 61 2.08 4.25 -12.30
C ALA A 61 2.88 5.22 -11.43
N ILE A 62 2.27 6.32 -11.00
CA ILE A 62 2.94 7.30 -10.14
C ILE A 62 2.46 7.12 -8.71
N GLU A 63 3.34 6.66 -7.83
CA GLU A 63 3.08 6.44 -6.39
C GLU A 63 1.83 5.59 -6.11
N ILE A 64 1.62 4.52 -6.86
CA ILE A 64 0.42 3.69 -6.74
C ILE A 64 0.69 2.43 -5.94
N GLU A 65 1.77 1.72 -6.24
CA GLU A 65 2.13 0.48 -5.54
C GLU A 65 3.05 0.82 -4.36
N PRO A 66 2.61 0.64 -3.10
CA PRO A 66 3.49 0.82 -1.95
C PRO A 66 4.71 -0.10 -2.08
N LEU A 67 5.89 0.43 -1.80
CA LEU A 67 7.14 -0.33 -1.86
C LEU A 67 7.09 -1.55 -0.92
N ARG A 68 6.44 -1.40 0.23
CA ARG A 68 6.22 -2.46 1.22
C ARG A 68 5.52 -3.70 0.65
N ASP A 69 4.64 -3.54 -0.35
CA ASP A 69 3.85 -4.64 -0.92
C ASP A 69 4.61 -5.43 -1.98
N ARG A 70 5.81 -4.99 -2.34
CA ARG A 70 6.69 -5.69 -3.28
C ARG A 70 7.32 -6.90 -2.61
N SER A 71 7.25 -8.08 -3.25
CA SER A 71 7.75 -9.33 -2.69
C SER A 71 9.22 -9.27 -2.29
N VAL A 72 10.07 -8.69 -3.14
CA VAL A 72 11.50 -8.54 -2.85
C VAL A 72 11.76 -7.67 -1.62
N VAL A 73 10.93 -6.64 -1.40
CA VAL A 73 11.04 -5.76 -0.24
C VAL A 73 10.55 -6.47 1.03
N GLN A 74 9.49 -7.26 0.92
CA GLN A 74 9.03 -8.11 2.04
C GLN A 74 10.11 -9.10 2.45
N ASP A 75 10.75 -9.76 1.49
CA ASP A 75 11.83 -10.71 1.75
C ASP A 75 13.05 -10.05 2.41
N LEU A 76 13.45 -8.87 1.93
CA LEU A 76 14.53 -8.07 2.54
C LEU A 76 14.16 -7.57 3.93
N TRP A 77 12.91 -7.15 4.15
CA TRP A 77 12.45 -6.71 5.46
C TRP A 77 12.45 -7.85 6.47
N VAL A 78 11.99 -9.02 6.06
CA VAL A 78 12.04 -10.24 6.91
C VAL A 78 13.47 -10.61 7.28
N LEU A 79 14.41 -10.57 6.32
CA LEU A 79 15.84 -10.79 6.57
C LEU A 79 16.40 -9.76 7.56
N THR A 80 16.05 -8.49 7.37
CA THR A 80 16.47 -7.39 8.24
C THR A 80 15.99 -7.61 9.67
N ARG A 81 14.70 -7.94 9.87
CA ARG A 81 14.13 -8.22 11.20
C ARG A 81 14.78 -9.41 11.89
N ALA A 82 15.03 -10.49 11.15
CA ALA A 82 15.69 -11.68 11.68
C ALA A 82 17.13 -11.37 12.17
N LEU A 83 17.87 -10.54 11.44
CA LEU A 83 19.21 -10.10 11.83
C LEU A 83 19.17 -9.12 12.99
N LEU A 84 18.20 -8.24 13.07
CA LEU A 84 18.03 -7.29 14.18
C LEU A 84 17.66 -7.99 15.48
N ASN A 85 16.77 -8.97 15.43
CA ASN A 85 16.29 -9.67 16.61
C ASN A 85 16.26 -11.20 16.38
N PRO A 86 17.28 -11.93 16.87
CA PRO A 86 17.31 -13.39 16.80
C PRO A 86 16.13 -14.10 17.48
N ALA A 87 15.41 -13.41 18.38
CA ALA A 87 14.23 -13.92 19.07
C ALA A 87 12.89 -13.62 18.30
N ASP A 88 12.92 -12.88 17.20
CA ASP A 88 11.74 -12.63 16.39
C ASP A 88 11.33 -13.89 15.61
N ARG A 89 10.56 -14.75 16.29
CA ARG A 89 10.11 -16.06 15.74
C ARG A 89 9.37 -15.90 14.41
N ILE A 90 8.55 -14.86 14.26
CA ILE A 90 7.77 -14.63 13.03
C ILE A 90 8.70 -14.29 11.88
N ALA A 91 9.66 -13.39 12.08
CA ALA A 91 10.62 -13.03 11.06
C ALA A 91 11.48 -14.22 10.63
N TRP A 92 11.94 -15.05 11.56
CA TRP A 92 12.71 -16.25 11.25
C TRP A 92 11.92 -17.29 10.47
N ILE A 93 10.67 -17.57 10.88
CA ILE A 93 9.78 -18.49 10.14
C ILE A 93 9.53 -17.98 8.72
N ALA A 94 9.25 -16.68 8.57
CA ALA A 94 9.06 -16.07 7.27
C ALA A 94 10.34 -16.09 6.43
N LEU A 95 11.51 -15.84 7.02
CA LEU A 95 12.82 -15.92 6.34
C LEU A 95 13.07 -17.31 5.75
N LEU A 96 12.78 -18.38 6.51
CA LEU A 96 12.94 -19.75 6.04
C LEU A 96 12.05 -20.08 4.83
N ARG A 97 10.94 -19.36 4.66
CA ARG A 97 10.02 -19.47 3.53
C ARG A 97 10.37 -18.60 2.34
N THR A 98 11.30 -17.65 2.49
CA THR A 98 11.73 -16.80 1.35
C THR A 98 12.31 -17.66 0.22
N PRO A 99 12.25 -17.15 -1.03
CA PRO A 99 12.74 -17.87 -2.20
C PRO A 99 14.21 -18.29 -2.11
N PHE A 100 15.05 -17.46 -1.53
CA PHE A 100 16.49 -17.74 -1.40
C PHE A 100 16.84 -18.69 -0.24
N CYS A 101 15.90 -18.95 0.68
CA CYS A 101 16.00 -20.01 1.69
C CYS A 101 15.30 -21.29 1.23
N GLY A 102 14.03 -21.18 0.84
CA GLY A 102 13.27 -22.22 0.17
C GLY A 102 12.96 -23.45 1.03
N ILE A 103 12.86 -23.33 2.35
CA ILE A 103 12.50 -24.46 3.24
C ILE A 103 11.03 -24.83 3.01
N ARG A 104 10.74 -26.11 2.86
CA ARG A 104 9.37 -26.63 2.68
C ARG A 104 8.58 -26.54 3.98
N LEU A 105 7.26 -26.48 3.86
CA LEU A 105 6.39 -26.36 5.04
C LEU A 105 6.50 -27.56 5.96
N ASP A 106 6.62 -28.77 5.40
CA ASP A 106 6.74 -30.01 6.16
C ASP A 106 8.03 -30.03 6.99
N ASP A 107 9.15 -29.59 6.39
CA ASP A 107 10.45 -29.49 7.07
C ASP A 107 10.41 -28.40 8.15
N LEU A 108 9.74 -27.27 7.88
CA LEU A 108 9.57 -26.22 8.86
C LEU A 108 8.76 -26.65 10.07
N LEU A 109 7.67 -27.41 9.85
CA LEU A 109 6.89 -28.01 10.94
C LEU A 109 7.74 -29.00 11.74
N ALA A 110 8.46 -29.90 11.07
CA ALA A 110 9.34 -30.86 11.73
C ALA A 110 10.42 -30.16 12.59
N LEU A 111 10.99 -29.04 12.11
CA LEU A 111 11.95 -28.25 12.87
C LEU A 111 11.33 -27.64 14.13
N ILE A 112 10.11 -27.10 14.02
CA ILE A 112 9.41 -26.46 15.15
C ILE A 112 8.93 -27.51 16.15
N ASP A 113 8.40 -28.65 15.69
CA ASP A 113 7.91 -29.73 16.55
C ASP A 113 9.06 -30.38 17.35
N SER A 114 10.29 -30.37 16.83
CA SER A 114 11.47 -30.85 17.56
C SER A 114 11.71 -30.09 18.88
N GLU A 115 11.28 -28.82 18.98
CA GLU A 115 11.31 -28.02 20.20
C GLU A 115 10.40 -28.62 21.29
N GLN A 116 9.19 -29.03 20.92
CA GLN A 116 8.20 -29.59 21.87
C GLN A 116 8.64 -30.93 22.44
N GLN A 117 9.27 -31.77 21.61
CA GLN A 117 9.77 -33.07 22.06
C GLN A 117 10.90 -32.96 23.07
N HIS A 118 11.75 -31.93 22.97
CA HIS A 118 12.83 -31.69 23.93
C HIS A 118 12.35 -30.98 25.20
N SER A 119 11.29 -30.20 25.12
CA SER A 119 10.69 -29.53 26.29
C SER A 119 9.96 -30.48 27.22
N GLN A 120 9.48 -31.63 26.74
CA GLN A 120 8.82 -32.65 27.58
C GLN A 120 9.79 -33.48 28.39
N SER A 121 11.08 -33.51 28.05
CA SER A 121 12.11 -34.31 28.74
C SER A 121 12.84 -33.57 29.85
N ASN A 122 12.69 -32.27 29.98
CA ASN A 122 13.37 -31.44 31.00
C ASN A 122 12.41 -30.54 31.77
N ILE A 123 12.52 -30.55 33.09
CA ILE A 123 11.69 -29.80 34.07
C ILE A 123 11.84 -28.27 33.93
N THR A 124 12.81 -27.78 33.17
CA THR A 124 13.01 -26.38 32.83
C THR A 124 12.73 -26.17 31.35
N SER A 125 11.48 -25.84 31.01
CA SER A 125 11.04 -25.54 29.64
C SER A 125 11.62 -24.20 29.17
N LYS A 126 12.88 -24.17 28.74
CA LYS A 126 13.44 -23.02 28.02
C LYS A 126 12.94 -23.10 26.58
N ALA A 127 12.14 -22.12 26.15
CA ALA A 127 11.77 -21.97 24.73
C ALA A 127 13.02 -21.62 23.92
N PHE A 128 13.28 -22.40 22.86
CA PHE A 128 14.38 -22.11 21.94
C PHE A 128 13.96 -21.06 20.91
N THR A 129 14.88 -20.20 20.55
CA THR A 129 14.71 -19.34 19.37
C THR A 129 14.85 -20.19 18.10
N VAL A 130 14.23 -19.74 16.99
CA VAL A 130 14.39 -20.46 15.70
C VAL A 130 15.87 -20.51 15.30
N TRP A 131 16.66 -19.48 15.60
CA TRP A 131 18.10 -19.45 15.37
C TRP A 131 18.83 -20.56 16.15
N GLU A 132 18.50 -20.76 17.43
CA GLU A 132 19.07 -21.85 18.23
C GLU A 132 18.73 -23.23 17.64
N LEU A 133 17.48 -23.42 17.13
CA LEU A 133 17.09 -24.66 16.45
C LEU A 133 17.91 -24.87 15.17
N LEU A 134 18.18 -23.81 14.40
CA LEU A 134 19.03 -23.87 13.20
C LEU A 134 20.50 -24.14 13.51
N CYS A 135 20.99 -23.75 14.70
CA CYS A 135 22.37 -23.97 15.09
C CYS A 135 22.64 -25.37 15.64
N ASN A 136 21.62 -26.08 16.11
CA ASN A 136 21.76 -27.38 16.78
C ASN A 136 21.25 -28.52 15.92
N GLU A 137 22.16 -29.36 15.41
CA GLU A 137 21.88 -30.48 14.53
C GLU A 137 20.97 -31.58 15.15
N ASN A 138 20.83 -31.62 16.48
CA ASN A 138 19.91 -32.54 17.13
C ASN A 138 18.44 -32.32 16.73
N HIS A 139 18.09 -31.08 16.32
CA HIS A 139 16.76 -30.72 15.84
C HIS A 139 16.51 -31.06 14.36
N TRP A 140 17.51 -31.55 13.62
CA TRP A 140 17.42 -31.81 12.18
C TRP A 140 17.08 -33.24 11.81
N ARG A 141 16.89 -34.13 12.80
CA ARG A 141 16.73 -35.57 12.60
C ARG A 141 15.57 -35.95 11.66
N ASN A 142 14.50 -35.16 11.69
CA ASN A 142 13.28 -35.44 10.91
C ASN A 142 13.18 -34.52 9.66
N LEU A 143 14.24 -33.82 9.30
CA LEU A 143 14.27 -32.96 8.13
C LEU A 143 14.68 -33.72 6.88
N SER A 144 14.22 -33.26 5.72
CA SER A 144 14.70 -33.77 4.43
C SER A 144 16.17 -33.39 4.19
N THR A 145 16.86 -34.16 3.37
CA THR A 145 18.26 -33.87 3.00
C THR A 145 18.40 -32.50 2.33
N ASP A 146 17.45 -32.12 1.47
CA ASP A 146 17.40 -30.78 0.84
C ASP A 146 17.28 -29.67 1.88
N ALA A 147 16.43 -29.85 2.89
CA ALA A 147 16.28 -28.86 3.99
C ALA A 147 17.57 -28.72 4.80
N VAL A 148 18.25 -29.81 5.12
CA VAL A 148 19.53 -29.80 5.85
C VAL A 148 20.59 -29.03 5.06
N GLU A 149 20.73 -29.26 3.76
CA GLU A 149 21.68 -28.55 2.90
C GLU A 149 21.37 -27.04 2.87
N ARG A 150 20.10 -26.66 2.74
CA ARG A 150 19.66 -25.25 2.76
C ARG A 150 19.92 -24.59 4.10
N ILE A 151 19.65 -25.28 5.21
CA ILE A 151 19.93 -24.80 6.57
C ILE A 151 21.41 -24.61 6.77
N CYS A 152 22.27 -25.56 6.35
CA CYS A 152 23.72 -25.43 6.44
C CYS A 152 24.23 -24.18 5.70
N ARG A 153 23.74 -23.94 4.47
CA ARG A 153 24.08 -22.75 3.69
C ARG A 153 23.61 -21.47 4.38
N LEU A 154 22.36 -21.45 4.86
CA LEU A 154 21.81 -20.29 5.58
C LEU A 154 22.59 -19.99 6.86
N LYS A 155 22.86 -21.02 7.69
CA LYS A 155 23.61 -20.92 8.93
C LYS A 155 24.99 -20.34 8.70
N SER A 156 25.74 -20.81 7.70
CA SER A 156 27.09 -20.31 7.41
C SER A 156 27.12 -18.81 7.08
N VAL A 157 26.14 -18.30 6.38
CA VAL A 157 26.04 -16.89 6.02
C VAL A 157 25.57 -16.05 7.20
N LEU A 158 24.47 -16.45 7.84
CA LEU A 158 23.86 -15.63 8.90
C LEU A 158 24.66 -15.66 10.21
N GLN A 159 25.40 -16.72 10.48
CA GLN A 159 26.28 -16.78 11.64
C GLN A 159 27.32 -15.66 11.60
N LEU A 160 27.98 -15.44 10.44
CA LEU A 160 28.92 -14.34 10.27
C LEU A 160 28.25 -12.97 10.44
N CYS A 161 27.02 -12.82 9.93
CA CYS A 161 26.26 -11.57 10.09
C CYS A 161 25.93 -11.28 11.55
N ILE A 162 25.54 -12.31 12.32
CA ILE A 162 25.19 -12.19 13.75
C ILE A 162 26.44 -11.96 14.60
N GLU A 163 27.54 -12.65 14.34
CA GLU A 163 28.81 -12.49 15.07
C GLU A 163 29.45 -11.10 14.86
N HIS A 164 29.30 -10.54 13.66
CA HIS A 164 29.78 -9.21 13.32
C HIS A 164 28.73 -8.10 13.47
N ARG A 165 27.62 -8.40 14.09
CA ARG A 165 26.56 -7.46 14.41
C ARG A 165 27.15 -6.23 15.12
N GLN A 166 26.72 -5.04 14.70
CA GLN A 166 27.20 -3.73 15.19
C GLN A 166 28.63 -3.34 14.78
N ARG A 167 29.32 -4.13 13.94
CA ARG A 167 30.63 -3.78 13.40
C ARG A 167 30.56 -3.24 11.97
N ARG A 168 29.47 -3.50 11.27
CA ARG A 168 29.20 -3.02 9.91
C ARG A 168 27.83 -2.36 9.89
N SER A 169 27.58 -1.55 8.85
CA SER A 169 26.24 -0.99 8.65
C SER A 169 25.23 -2.11 8.49
N LEU A 170 24.02 -1.86 8.97
CA LEU A 170 22.92 -2.82 8.83
C LEU A 170 22.59 -3.03 7.34
N ARG A 171 22.60 -1.94 6.57
CA ARG A 171 22.42 -1.98 5.11
C ARG A 171 23.40 -2.94 4.44
N ASP A 172 24.70 -2.78 4.71
CA ASP A 172 25.73 -3.62 4.08
C ASP A 172 25.60 -5.08 4.51
N THR A 173 25.25 -5.32 5.78
CA THR A 173 25.05 -6.67 6.32
C THR A 173 23.86 -7.37 5.65
N VAL A 174 22.73 -6.69 5.52
CA VAL A 174 21.52 -7.22 4.86
C VAL A 174 21.77 -7.45 3.37
N GLU A 175 22.38 -6.49 2.67
CA GLU A 175 22.68 -6.61 1.25
C GLU A 175 23.65 -7.77 0.97
N ALA A 176 24.72 -7.89 1.75
CA ALA A 176 25.69 -8.98 1.62
C ALA A 176 25.03 -10.35 1.86
N ALA A 177 24.26 -10.50 2.95
CA ALA A 177 23.54 -11.73 3.23
C ALA A 177 22.59 -12.11 2.09
N TRP A 178 21.78 -11.17 1.62
CA TRP A 178 20.84 -11.38 0.52
C TRP A 178 21.52 -11.78 -0.78
N ARG A 179 22.64 -11.13 -1.14
CA ARG A 179 23.42 -11.46 -2.34
C ARG A 179 24.06 -12.85 -2.25
N ILE A 180 24.69 -13.19 -1.10
CA ILE A 180 25.36 -14.48 -0.90
C ILE A 180 24.33 -15.63 -0.88
N LEU A 181 23.14 -15.40 -0.31
CA LEU A 181 22.04 -16.37 -0.33
C LEU A 181 21.39 -16.53 -1.72
N GLY A 182 21.78 -15.71 -2.70
CA GLY A 182 21.29 -15.81 -4.08
C GLY A 182 19.96 -15.06 -4.30
N GLY A 183 19.61 -14.13 -3.44
CA GLY A 183 18.38 -13.35 -3.53
C GLY A 183 18.14 -12.67 -4.88
N PRO A 184 19.14 -11.96 -5.48
CA PRO A 184 18.97 -11.37 -6.81
C PRO A 184 18.66 -12.39 -7.91
N GLY A 185 19.22 -13.60 -7.81
CA GLY A 185 18.90 -14.69 -8.74
C GLY A 185 17.47 -15.20 -8.63
N CYS A 186 16.92 -15.21 -7.41
CA CYS A 186 15.52 -15.61 -7.17
C CYS A 186 14.52 -14.63 -7.80
N VAL A 187 14.83 -13.34 -7.80
CA VAL A 187 13.99 -12.31 -8.44
C VAL A 187 13.84 -12.59 -9.94
N ASN A 188 14.90 -12.98 -10.61
CA ASN A 188 14.90 -13.27 -12.06
C ASN A 188 14.06 -14.50 -12.42
N ILE A 189 14.01 -15.51 -11.57
CA ILE A 189 13.29 -16.76 -11.84
C ILE A 189 11.77 -16.58 -11.75
N TYR A 190 11.29 -15.76 -10.81
CA TYR A 190 9.86 -15.57 -10.58
C TYR A 190 9.15 -14.78 -11.67
N THR A 191 9.84 -13.91 -12.37
CA THR A 191 9.19 -12.95 -13.27
C THR A 191 9.17 -13.40 -14.72
N GLY A 192 10.02 -14.33 -15.13
CA GLY A 192 10.06 -14.84 -16.52
C GLY A 192 10.28 -13.77 -17.61
N ASN A 193 10.32 -12.49 -17.21
CA ASN A 193 10.51 -11.32 -18.05
C ASN A 193 11.66 -10.47 -17.51
N ASN A 194 12.70 -10.24 -18.27
CA ASN A 194 13.87 -9.45 -17.87
C ASN A 194 13.51 -8.06 -17.32
N THR A 195 12.50 -7.41 -17.89
CA THR A 195 12.07 -6.07 -17.50
C THR A 195 11.53 -6.00 -16.07
N ARG A 196 10.76 -7.01 -15.63
CA ARG A 196 10.19 -7.02 -14.27
C ARG A 196 11.25 -7.34 -13.22
N SER A 197 12.25 -8.14 -13.57
CA SER A 197 13.41 -8.41 -12.72
C SER A 197 14.20 -7.15 -12.42
N GLU A 198 14.42 -6.29 -13.42
CA GLU A 198 15.13 -5.01 -13.26
C GLU A 198 14.38 -4.07 -12.34
N ILE A 199 13.03 -4.02 -12.44
CA ILE A 199 12.19 -3.21 -11.56
C ILE A 199 12.27 -3.73 -10.11
N ASP A 200 12.13 -5.04 -9.90
CA ASP A 200 12.17 -5.63 -8.56
C ASP A 200 13.56 -5.47 -7.92
N LEU A 201 14.65 -5.55 -8.70
CA LEU A 201 15.99 -5.24 -8.20
C LEU A 201 16.16 -3.75 -7.87
N SER A 202 15.55 -2.87 -8.66
CA SER A 202 15.54 -1.43 -8.37
C SER A 202 14.76 -1.12 -7.09
N ASP A 203 13.60 -1.77 -6.88
CA ASP A 203 12.83 -1.65 -5.65
C ASP A 203 13.63 -2.17 -4.42
N ALA A 204 14.41 -3.24 -4.59
CA ALA A 204 15.32 -3.73 -3.55
C ALA A 204 16.36 -2.67 -3.17
N MET A 205 16.94 -1.98 -4.16
CA MET A 205 17.91 -0.91 -3.88
C MET A 205 17.27 0.28 -3.17
N VAL A 206 16.05 0.68 -3.56
CA VAL A 206 15.31 1.74 -2.85
C VAL A 206 15.07 1.37 -1.39
N PHE A 207 14.75 0.10 -1.10
CA PHE A 207 14.61 -0.39 0.27
C PHE A 207 15.95 -0.31 1.04
N LEU A 208 17.05 -0.75 0.43
CA LEU A 208 18.38 -0.73 1.07
C LEU A 208 18.85 0.72 1.34
N ASP A 209 18.57 1.65 0.42
CA ASP A 209 18.88 3.06 0.61
C ASP A 209 18.00 3.70 1.71
N TYR A 210 16.75 3.24 1.84
CA TYR A 210 15.88 3.65 2.94
C TYR A 210 16.38 3.09 4.27
N LEU A 211 16.81 1.83 4.30
CA LEU A 211 17.40 1.19 5.48
C LEU A 211 18.63 1.97 5.96
N GLU A 212 19.53 2.37 5.05
CA GLU A 212 20.71 3.18 5.36
C GLU A 212 20.36 4.53 6.00
N LYS A 213 19.31 5.19 5.49
CA LYS A 213 18.87 6.50 6.03
C LYS A 213 18.24 6.41 7.40
N GLN A 214 17.65 5.28 7.75
CA GLN A 214 16.95 5.08 9.01
C GLN A 214 17.79 4.37 10.05
N GLU A 215 18.94 3.78 9.65
CA GLU A 215 19.81 3.12 10.61
C GLU A 215 20.53 4.12 11.53
N SER A 216 20.64 3.76 12.78
CA SER A 216 21.41 4.47 13.78
C SER A 216 22.22 3.48 14.60
N ALA A 217 23.54 3.67 14.67
CA ALA A 217 24.46 2.75 15.35
C ALA A 217 24.30 1.28 14.89
N CYS A 218 24.24 1.05 13.58
CA CYS A 218 24.06 -0.26 12.94
C CYS A 218 22.76 -0.99 13.36
N SER A 219 21.72 -0.25 13.73
CA SER A 219 20.43 -0.78 14.17
C SER A 219 19.29 0.16 13.79
N ILE A 220 18.05 -0.29 13.93
CA ILE A 220 16.84 0.52 13.82
C ILE A 220 16.32 0.76 15.23
N SER A 221 16.24 2.02 15.66
CA SER A 221 15.81 2.41 17.01
C SER A 221 14.31 2.21 17.23
N ASP A 222 13.49 2.44 16.19
CA ASP A 222 12.03 2.32 16.22
C ASP A 222 11.53 1.58 14.98
N ILE A 223 11.21 0.30 15.17
CA ILE A 223 10.69 -0.58 14.11
C ILE A 223 9.32 -0.10 13.62
N ALA A 224 8.45 0.39 14.52
CA ALA A 224 7.11 0.83 14.14
C ALA A 224 7.17 2.08 13.25
N ASN A 225 8.04 3.03 13.59
CA ASN A 225 8.28 4.22 12.77
C ASN A 225 8.93 3.86 11.42
N PHE A 226 9.86 2.90 11.41
CA PHE A 226 10.43 2.39 10.16
C PHE A 226 9.37 1.77 9.24
N GLU A 227 8.49 0.92 9.77
CA GLU A 227 7.40 0.30 9.00
C GLU A 227 6.39 1.33 8.49
N ALA A 228 6.07 2.35 9.28
CA ALA A 228 5.22 3.45 8.87
C ALA A 228 5.83 4.21 7.69
N GLY A 229 7.10 4.60 7.79
CA GLY A 229 7.81 5.29 6.72
C GLY A 229 7.99 4.43 5.46
N LEU A 230 8.26 3.12 5.61
CA LEU A 230 8.31 2.19 4.48
C LEU A 230 6.96 2.11 3.73
N SER A 231 5.84 2.26 4.45
CA SER A 231 4.50 2.27 3.86
C SER A 231 4.20 3.56 3.07
N GLU A 232 4.98 4.62 3.28
CA GLU A 232 4.88 5.87 2.53
C GLU A 232 5.77 5.89 1.27
N LEU A 233 6.67 4.91 1.13
CA LEU A 233 7.49 4.75 -0.07
C LEU A 233 6.74 3.97 -1.15
N TYR A 234 7.03 4.30 -2.39
CA TYR A 234 6.40 3.69 -3.56
C TYR A 234 7.43 3.07 -4.47
N ALA A 235 7.03 1.98 -5.11
CA ALA A 235 7.78 1.34 -6.17
C ALA A 235 8.07 2.34 -7.30
N LEU A 236 9.25 2.22 -7.89
CA LEU A 236 9.60 3.06 -9.05
C LEU A 236 8.69 2.72 -10.23
N PRO A 237 8.30 3.72 -11.03
CA PRO A 237 7.57 3.48 -12.27
C PRO A 237 8.39 2.58 -13.21
N ASP A 238 7.69 1.72 -13.96
CA ASP A 238 8.34 0.91 -15.00
C ASP A 238 9.08 1.83 -15.99
N PRO A 239 10.41 1.69 -16.17
CA PRO A 239 11.17 2.52 -17.10
C PRO A 239 10.75 2.32 -18.58
N ASN A 240 10.12 1.18 -18.89
CA ASN A 240 9.57 0.91 -20.23
C ASN A 240 8.11 1.30 -20.38
N ALA A 241 7.52 1.91 -19.35
CA ALA A 241 6.14 2.38 -19.41
C ALA A 241 6.01 3.53 -20.41
N ASP A 242 4.90 3.52 -21.14
CA ASP A 242 4.54 4.62 -22.02
C ASP A 242 4.15 5.85 -21.20
N ASP A 243 4.99 6.88 -21.19
CA ASP A 243 4.73 8.15 -20.49
C ASP A 243 3.45 8.85 -20.93
N ARG A 244 2.88 8.44 -22.06
CA ARG A 244 1.61 8.96 -22.57
C ARG A 244 0.39 8.41 -21.82
N LEU A 245 0.50 7.31 -21.12
CA LEU A 245 -0.56 6.80 -20.23
C LEU A 245 -0.06 6.82 -18.78
N GLN A 246 -0.59 7.74 -18.01
CA GLN A 246 -0.23 7.90 -16.61
C GLN A 246 -1.42 7.58 -15.70
N ILE A 247 -1.14 6.90 -14.61
CA ILE A 247 -2.12 6.57 -13.58
C ILE A 247 -1.64 7.13 -12.25
N MET A 248 -2.49 7.94 -11.59
CA MET A 248 -2.10 8.59 -10.34
C MET A 248 -3.31 9.03 -9.52
N THR A 249 -3.07 9.49 -8.30
CA THR A 249 -4.11 10.16 -7.53
C THR A 249 -4.31 11.61 -8.02
N ILE A 250 -5.52 12.14 -7.82
CA ILE A 250 -5.86 13.53 -8.19
C ILE A 250 -4.89 14.53 -7.57
N HIS A 251 -4.43 14.29 -6.34
CA HIS A 251 -3.46 15.16 -5.66
C HIS A 251 -2.12 15.27 -6.42
N LYS A 252 -1.64 14.15 -6.99
CA LYS A 252 -0.38 14.11 -7.74
C LYS A 252 -0.48 14.72 -9.13
N ALA A 253 -1.69 14.86 -9.65
CA ALA A 253 -1.95 15.53 -10.92
C ALA A 253 -1.90 17.06 -10.85
N LYS A 254 -1.73 17.64 -9.65
CA LYS A 254 -1.66 19.10 -9.50
C LYS A 254 -0.45 19.65 -10.28
N GLY A 255 -0.72 20.61 -11.19
CA GLY A 255 0.30 21.22 -12.06
C GLY A 255 0.58 20.45 -13.36
N LEU A 256 0.05 19.24 -13.54
CA LEU A 256 0.13 18.51 -14.79
C LEU A 256 -1.10 18.77 -15.67
N GLU A 257 -1.01 18.47 -16.96
CA GLU A 257 -2.11 18.58 -17.92
C GLU A 257 -2.03 17.43 -18.92
N PHE A 258 -3.20 16.92 -19.33
CA PHE A 258 -3.34 15.77 -20.23
C PHE A 258 -4.40 16.05 -21.28
N ASP A 259 -4.23 15.47 -22.48
CA ASP A 259 -5.21 15.62 -23.53
C ASP A 259 -6.54 14.95 -23.16
N THR A 260 -6.47 13.76 -22.58
CA THR A 260 -7.64 13.02 -22.07
C THR A 260 -7.46 12.68 -20.60
N VAL A 261 -8.46 12.98 -19.79
CA VAL A 261 -8.50 12.62 -18.37
C VAL A 261 -9.70 11.70 -18.11
N ILE A 262 -9.45 10.61 -17.39
CA ILE A 262 -10.45 9.63 -16.98
C ILE A 262 -10.51 9.63 -15.46
N VAL A 263 -11.69 9.88 -14.90
CA VAL A 263 -11.91 9.91 -13.43
C VAL A 263 -12.90 8.82 -13.05
N PRO A 264 -12.42 7.61 -12.71
CA PRO A 264 -13.26 6.52 -12.24
C PRO A 264 -13.58 6.63 -10.75
N GLY A 265 -14.60 5.89 -10.33
CA GLY A 265 -14.93 5.74 -8.91
C GLY A 265 -15.57 6.96 -8.26
N LEU A 266 -16.22 7.84 -9.03
CA LEU A 266 -16.85 9.05 -8.50
C LEU A 266 -17.93 8.78 -7.46
N GLY A 267 -18.67 7.66 -7.58
CA GLY A 267 -19.71 7.25 -6.62
C GLY A 267 -19.20 6.63 -5.33
N ARG A 268 -17.88 6.37 -5.23
CA ARG A 268 -17.31 5.72 -4.05
C ARG A 268 -17.17 6.70 -2.88
N ASN A 269 -17.70 6.31 -1.75
CA ASN A 269 -17.47 7.04 -0.50
C ASN A 269 -16.05 6.75 0.04
N PRO A 270 -15.38 7.75 0.66
CA PRO A 270 -14.19 7.48 1.43
C PRO A 270 -14.52 6.50 2.57
N ARG A 271 -13.54 5.68 2.96
CA ARG A 271 -13.71 4.76 4.09
C ARG A 271 -14.19 5.52 5.32
N ASN A 272 -15.16 4.97 6.03
CA ASN A 272 -15.51 5.50 7.34
C ASN A 272 -14.26 5.44 8.23
N ARG A 273 -13.91 6.56 8.82
CA ARG A 273 -12.88 6.58 9.85
C ARG A 273 -13.45 5.90 11.09
N ASP A 274 -12.68 5.03 11.69
CA ASP A 274 -13.03 4.49 13.01
C ASP A 274 -13.20 5.66 14.00
N LYS A 275 -14.10 5.51 14.96
CA LYS A 275 -14.31 6.52 15.99
C LYS A 275 -12.99 6.69 16.76
N GLN A 276 -12.43 7.88 16.70
CA GLN A 276 -11.21 8.21 17.43
C GLN A 276 -11.52 8.35 18.91
N LEU A 277 -10.66 7.80 19.76
CA LEU A 277 -10.80 7.90 21.22
C LEU A 277 -10.72 9.36 21.71
N LEU A 278 -9.92 10.17 21.01
CA LEU A 278 -9.73 11.59 21.27
C LEU A 278 -9.74 12.35 19.95
N LYS A 279 -10.52 13.43 19.88
CA LYS A 279 -10.48 14.39 18.76
C LYS A 279 -10.01 15.71 19.28
N TRP A 280 -9.25 16.43 18.45
CA TRP A 280 -8.83 17.79 18.76
C TRP A 280 -8.85 18.65 17.50
N ILE A 281 -8.95 19.94 17.73
CA ILE A 281 -8.82 20.97 16.69
C ILE A 281 -8.02 22.14 17.24
N GLU A 282 -7.08 22.60 16.44
CA GLU A 282 -6.32 23.80 16.71
C GLU A 282 -7.00 24.99 16.03
N GLN A 283 -7.27 26.03 16.78
CA GLN A 283 -7.82 27.28 16.28
C GLN A 283 -6.82 28.42 16.54
N PRO A 284 -6.46 29.20 15.50
CA PRO A 284 -5.67 30.40 15.73
C PRO A 284 -6.44 31.36 16.66
N SER A 285 -5.80 31.82 17.72
CA SER A 285 -6.37 32.86 18.58
C SER A 285 -6.48 34.19 17.82
N HIS A 286 -7.63 34.84 17.95
CA HIS A 286 -7.85 36.17 17.40
C HIS A 286 -7.21 37.29 18.23
N GLU A 287 -6.55 37.00 19.33
CA GLU A 287 -5.85 38.00 20.12
C GLU A 287 -4.60 38.47 19.35
N LYS A 288 -4.68 39.71 18.84
CA LYS A 288 -3.56 40.45 18.29
C LYS A 288 -2.60 40.85 19.43
N ASN A 289 -1.77 39.94 19.86
CA ASN A 289 -0.60 40.34 20.63
C ASN A 289 0.60 40.45 19.68
N THR A 290 1.11 41.66 19.65
CA THR A 290 2.32 42.11 18.96
C THR A 290 3.46 41.09 19.15
N ALA A 291 4.06 40.69 18.02
CA ALA A 291 5.28 39.94 17.88
C ALA A 291 5.20 38.37 18.03
N GLN A 292 5.19 37.73 16.89
CA GLN A 292 5.81 36.39 16.59
C GLN A 292 5.27 35.11 17.23
N ASN A 293 4.32 35.09 18.16
CA ASN A 293 3.72 33.86 18.65
C ASN A 293 2.23 33.81 18.29
N VAL A 294 1.87 33.00 17.32
CA VAL A 294 0.46 32.64 17.07
C VAL A 294 0.03 31.74 18.21
N ILE A 295 -0.74 32.27 19.15
CA ILE A 295 -1.34 31.47 20.21
C ILE A 295 -2.42 30.63 19.54
N THR A 296 -2.27 29.32 19.57
CA THR A 296 -3.26 28.36 19.08
C THR A 296 -4.07 27.84 20.28
N ASN A 297 -5.38 28.03 20.22
CA ASN A 297 -6.28 27.39 21.18
C ASN A 297 -6.51 25.94 20.76
N LEU A 298 -6.31 25.01 21.69
CA LEU A 298 -6.52 23.59 21.46
C LEU A 298 -7.85 23.19 22.10
N LEU A 299 -8.81 22.73 21.28
CA LEU A 299 -10.05 22.16 21.73
C LEU A 299 -9.94 20.62 21.65
N LEU A 300 -10.21 19.96 22.77
CA LEU A 300 -10.11 18.50 22.90
C LEU A 300 -11.48 17.93 23.26
N ALA A 301 -11.82 16.77 22.69
CA ALA A 301 -13.02 16.01 23.03
C ALA A 301 -12.73 14.51 23.01
N SER A 302 -13.16 13.80 24.05
CA SER A 302 -13.05 12.35 24.15
C SER A 302 -14.24 11.63 23.52
N ILE A 303 -14.03 10.35 23.15
CA ILE A 303 -15.11 9.47 22.74
C ILE A 303 -16.10 9.26 23.90
N GLU A 304 -17.36 9.12 23.56
CA GLU A 304 -18.44 8.86 24.51
C GLU A 304 -18.31 7.46 25.11
N LYS A 305 -18.70 7.34 26.39
CA LYS A 305 -18.92 6.03 26.99
C LYS A 305 -20.22 5.43 26.44
N THR A 306 -20.25 4.13 26.30
CA THR A 306 -21.45 3.41 25.85
C THR A 306 -22.62 3.68 26.86
N GLY A 307 -23.69 4.30 26.37
CA GLY A 307 -24.90 4.61 27.16
C GLY A 307 -24.97 6.02 27.74
N GLU A 308 -23.96 6.89 27.53
CA GLU A 308 -24.03 8.30 27.92
C GLU A 308 -24.51 9.19 26.75
N PRO A 309 -25.08 10.37 27.04
CA PRO A 309 -25.46 11.31 25.98
C PRO A 309 -24.26 11.83 25.26
N VAL A 310 -24.44 12.09 23.97
CA VAL A 310 -23.38 12.49 23.02
C VAL A 310 -22.69 13.77 23.48
N ASP A 311 -21.35 13.77 23.56
CA ASP A 311 -20.56 14.97 23.79
C ASP A 311 -20.74 15.96 22.62
N TYR A 312 -21.30 17.12 22.92
CA TYR A 312 -21.53 18.19 21.95
C TYR A 312 -20.23 18.67 21.29
N THR A 313 -19.12 18.70 22.03
CA THR A 313 -17.81 19.11 21.53
C THR A 313 -17.27 18.11 20.52
N TYR A 314 -17.42 16.81 20.80
CA TYR A 314 -17.02 15.74 19.89
C TYR A 314 -17.81 15.81 18.57
N ARG A 315 -19.12 16.01 18.65
CA ARG A 315 -19.99 16.19 17.46
C ARG A 315 -19.62 17.46 16.68
N TRP A 316 -19.37 18.56 17.37
CA TRP A 316 -19.02 19.81 16.72
C TRP A 316 -17.71 19.70 15.95
N ILE A 317 -16.68 19.06 16.54
CA ILE A 317 -15.41 18.78 15.85
C ILE A 317 -15.66 17.85 14.65
N ASP A 318 -16.54 16.86 14.79
CA ASP A 318 -16.88 15.94 13.70
C ASP A 318 -17.55 16.66 12.53
N ASN A 319 -18.50 17.53 12.79
CA ASN A 319 -19.17 18.33 11.79
C ASN A 319 -18.18 19.25 11.04
N LEU A 320 -17.28 19.92 11.77
CA LEU A 320 -16.24 20.76 11.15
C LEU A 320 -15.30 19.92 10.24
N ASN A 321 -14.96 18.72 10.68
CA ASN A 321 -14.14 17.84 9.85
C ASN A 321 -14.89 17.37 8.61
N GLN A 322 -16.20 17.11 8.70
CA GLN A 322 -17.05 16.78 7.55
C GLN A 322 -17.16 17.95 6.57
N GLU A 323 -17.32 19.17 7.04
CA GLU A 323 -17.32 20.36 6.18
C GLU A 323 -15.98 20.54 5.46
N LYS A 324 -14.86 20.38 6.18
CA LYS A 324 -13.51 20.40 5.57
C LYS A 324 -13.36 19.34 4.48
N GLU A 325 -13.85 18.12 4.72
CA GLU A 325 -13.83 17.02 3.74
C GLU A 325 -14.69 17.34 2.50
N GLN A 326 -15.82 18.02 2.66
CA GLN A 326 -16.66 18.47 1.55
C GLN A 326 -15.94 19.51 0.69
N PHE A 327 -15.37 20.54 1.29
CA PHE A 327 -14.57 21.53 0.56
C PHE A 327 -13.37 20.90 -0.15
N GLU A 328 -12.70 19.95 0.50
CA GLU A 328 -11.61 19.21 -0.13
C GLU A 328 -12.11 18.37 -1.32
N SER A 329 -13.29 17.75 -1.23
CA SER A 329 -13.88 16.98 -2.32
C SER A 329 -14.18 17.85 -3.55
N VAL A 330 -14.72 19.08 -3.34
CA VAL A 330 -14.94 20.06 -4.41
C VAL A 330 -13.60 20.47 -5.05
N ARG A 331 -12.58 20.75 -4.21
CA ARG A 331 -11.25 21.13 -4.68
C ARG A 331 -10.60 20.01 -5.50
N LEU A 332 -10.72 18.76 -5.05
CA LEU A 332 -10.20 17.61 -5.78
C LEU A 332 -10.87 17.43 -7.14
N LEU A 333 -12.19 17.56 -7.18
CA LEU A 333 -12.95 17.48 -8.42
C LEU A 333 -12.55 18.61 -9.40
N TYR A 334 -12.41 19.84 -8.91
CA TYR A 334 -11.91 20.94 -9.70
C TYR A 334 -10.49 20.67 -10.25
N VAL A 335 -9.60 20.16 -9.41
CA VAL A 335 -8.24 19.79 -9.87
C VAL A 335 -8.34 18.74 -10.96
N ALA A 336 -9.12 17.65 -10.77
CA ALA A 336 -9.25 16.59 -11.77
C ALA A 336 -9.80 17.12 -13.11
N ALA A 337 -10.86 17.90 -13.06
CA ALA A 337 -11.52 18.43 -14.26
C ALA A 337 -10.61 19.40 -15.04
N THR A 338 -9.85 20.24 -14.34
CA THR A 338 -8.95 21.22 -14.97
C THR A 338 -7.67 20.62 -15.53
N ARG A 339 -7.41 19.32 -15.32
CA ARG A 339 -6.26 18.62 -15.94
C ARG A 339 -6.53 18.21 -17.39
N ALA A 340 -7.79 18.16 -17.83
CA ALA A 340 -8.18 17.77 -19.18
C ALA A 340 -8.09 18.92 -20.16
N ARG A 341 -7.28 18.77 -21.21
CA ARG A 341 -7.17 19.74 -22.32
C ARG A 341 -8.26 19.53 -23.38
N LYS A 342 -8.57 18.26 -23.74
CA LYS A 342 -9.49 17.93 -24.84
C LYS A 342 -10.73 17.21 -24.35
N CYS A 343 -10.55 16.11 -23.59
CA CYS A 343 -11.63 15.22 -23.16
C CYS A 343 -11.54 14.89 -21.68
N LEU A 344 -12.69 14.96 -21.02
CA LEU A 344 -12.85 14.53 -19.62
C LEU A 344 -13.92 13.43 -19.58
N HIS A 345 -13.54 12.26 -19.04
CA HIS A 345 -14.42 11.10 -18.86
C HIS A 345 -14.69 10.91 -17.38
N LEU A 346 -15.94 10.92 -16.98
CA LEU A 346 -16.41 10.82 -15.60
C LEU A 346 -17.16 9.51 -15.43
N LEU A 347 -16.63 8.58 -14.62
CA LEU A 347 -17.26 7.28 -14.37
C LEU A 347 -17.69 7.20 -12.91
N GLY A 348 -18.94 6.80 -12.70
CA GLY A 348 -19.46 6.71 -11.34
C GLY A 348 -20.65 5.79 -11.24
N HIS A 349 -20.82 5.19 -10.05
CA HIS A 349 -21.96 4.34 -9.76
C HIS A 349 -22.88 5.01 -8.72
N VAL A 350 -24.13 4.64 -8.81
CA VAL A 350 -25.16 4.88 -7.80
C VAL A 350 -25.74 3.54 -7.37
N ASN A 351 -26.49 3.51 -6.30
CA ASN A 351 -27.23 2.32 -5.89
C ASN A 351 -28.71 2.47 -6.30
N LEU A 352 -29.33 1.34 -6.62
CA LEU A 352 -30.77 1.28 -6.82
C LEU A 352 -31.48 1.05 -5.48
N ASP A 353 -32.53 1.77 -5.24
CA ASP A 353 -33.47 1.47 -4.16
C ASP A 353 -34.52 0.47 -4.66
N THR A 354 -34.41 -0.77 -4.20
CA THR A 354 -35.30 -1.88 -4.56
C THR A 354 -36.43 -2.09 -3.54
N THR A 355 -36.56 -1.21 -2.55
CA THR A 355 -37.60 -1.34 -1.50
C THR A 355 -39.00 -0.92 -1.99
N GLN A 356 -39.09 -0.23 -3.12
CA GLN A 356 -40.34 0.16 -3.79
C GLN A 356 -40.65 -0.76 -4.96
N GLN A 357 -41.92 -0.75 -5.44
CA GLN A 357 -42.37 -1.59 -6.56
C GLN A 357 -41.61 -1.30 -7.86
N GLU A 358 -41.10 -0.09 -8.03
CA GLU A 358 -40.22 0.28 -9.15
C GLU A 358 -38.84 0.66 -8.58
N PRO A 359 -37.73 0.15 -9.14
CA PRO A 359 -36.41 0.51 -8.74
C PRO A 359 -36.11 1.98 -9.01
N HIS A 360 -35.82 2.76 -7.99
CA HIS A 360 -35.43 4.16 -8.13
C HIS A 360 -33.93 4.34 -7.92
N VAL A 361 -33.34 5.24 -8.73
CA VAL A 361 -31.95 5.63 -8.57
C VAL A 361 -31.78 6.39 -7.26
N LYS A 362 -30.98 5.84 -6.35
CA LYS A 362 -30.65 6.47 -5.08
C LYS A 362 -29.57 7.53 -5.29
N GLU A 363 -29.75 8.69 -4.66
CA GLU A 363 -28.73 9.72 -4.67
C GLU A 363 -27.38 9.20 -4.16
N PRO A 364 -26.28 9.65 -4.77
CA PRO A 364 -24.94 9.24 -4.33
C PRO A 364 -24.65 9.71 -2.90
N GLY A 365 -23.86 8.93 -2.17
CA GLY A 365 -23.49 9.29 -0.81
C GLY A 365 -22.86 10.69 -0.74
N THR A 366 -23.24 11.48 0.24
CA THR A 366 -22.86 12.90 0.42
C THR A 366 -21.35 13.16 0.43
N ARG A 367 -20.56 12.13 0.77
CA ARG A 367 -19.08 12.20 0.82
C ARG A 367 -18.40 11.73 -0.48
N SER A 368 -19.17 11.29 -1.49
CA SER A 368 -18.65 10.89 -2.79
C SER A 368 -18.33 12.11 -3.66
N LEU A 369 -17.43 11.97 -4.63
CA LEU A 369 -17.19 13.03 -5.60
C LEU A 369 -18.40 13.23 -6.53
N LEU A 370 -19.17 12.17 -6.78
CA LEU A 370 -20.38 12.21 -7.60
C LEU A 370 -21.45 13.10 -7.00
N SER A 371 -21.56 13.14 -5.66
CA SER A 371 -22.56 14.00 -5.00
C SER A 371 -22.37 15.49 -5.30
N GLN A 372 -21.12 15.91 -5.53
CA GLN A 372 -20.79 17.31 -5.90
C GLN A 372 -21.21 17.65 -7.33
N LEU A 373 -21.40 16.66 -8.18
CA LEU A 373 -21.83 16.82 -9.58
C LEU A 373 -23.30 16.46 -9.77
N TRP A 374 -23.96 15.91 -8.76
CA TRP A 374 -25.26 15.24 -8.91
C TRP A 374 -26.32 16.12 -9.57
N VAL A 375 -26.40 17.39 -9.21
CA VAL A 375 -27.35 18.35 -9.79
C VAL A 375 -27.24 18.43 -11.32
N VAL A 376 -26.04 18.22 -11.87
CA VAL A 376 -25.78 18.34 -13.31
C VAL A 376 -25.89 16.99 -14.02
N VAL A 377 -25.40 15.91 -13.39
CA VAL A 377 -25.28 14.59 -14.05
C VAL A 377 -26.43 13.63 -13.75
N ALA A 378 -27.33 13.96 -12.83
CA ALA A 378 -28.45 13.11 -12.48
C ALA A 378 -29.31 12.66 -13.71
N PRO A 379 -29.57 13.50 -14.74
CA PRO A 379 -30.29 13.07 -15.92
C PRO A 379 -29.64 11.92 -16.66
N ASP A 380 -28.31 11.83 -16.67
CA ASP A 380 -27.57 10.74 -17.33
C ASP A 380 -27.82 9.39 -16.63
N TYR A 381 -28.09 9.40 -15.31
CA TYR A 381 -28.37 8.22 -14.51
C TYR A 381 -29.85 7.78 -14.57
N TRP A 382 -30.76 8.71 -14.82
CA TRP A 382 -32.19 8.38 -14.95
C TRP A 382 -32.54 7.80 -16.32
N GLY A 383 -31.66 8.01 -17.30
CA GLY A 383 -31.85 7.48 -18.65
C GLY A 383 -31.01 6.22 -18.96
N ALA A 384 -30.30 5.68 -17.96
CA ALA A 384 -29.37 4.56 -18.11
C ALA A 384 -30.00 3.18 -17.90
#